data_31205550ba2a8b6e8e14aff526241daa
#
_entry.id   31205550ba2a8b6e8e14aff526241daa
#
_cell.length_a   1.000
_cell.length_b   1.000
_cell.length_c   1.000
_cell.angle_alpha   90.00
_cell.angle_beta   90.00
_cell.angle_gamma   90.00
#
_symmetry.space_group_name_H-M   'P 1'
#
loop_
_entity.id
_entity.type
_entity.pdbx_description
1 polymer ?
#
loop_
_entity_poly.entity_id
_entity_poly.type
_entity_poly.pdbx_seq_one_letter_code
_entity_poly.pdbx_strand_id
1 'polypeptide(L)'
;MMQLKDPTLLRQQAYLNGQWCDADSGETCAVTNPATGETIGTVPKMGAGETRRAIAAANAAWPAWRAKTGKERSSVIRKWNDLMLANADDLGMIMTTEQGKPLAEAKGEIAYAASFIEWFAEEAKRVSGDTLASPWADRRIVVIKQPIGVCAAITPWNFPSSMITRKAGPALAAGCPMVLKPALATPYSALALAVLAERAGVPAGIFSVLTGSASAIGGEMSSNTTVRKLSFTGSTEIGSMLMQQCAKTIKKLSLELGGNAPFIVFDDADLDAAVEGAIMSKYRNAGQTCVCANRLYVQDGVYDAFAKKLVVAVEKLKVGNGLEAGVTQGPLIDAAAIKKVEEHVADALAKGGRVLTGGKRHALGQTFFEPTVIADATPDMLVAREETFGPLAPLFRFKTDAEAVAMANNTEFGLASYFYSRDIGRIWRVGEGIESGMVGINTGIISNEVAPFGGVKQSGLGREGSKYGMDEYLVIKYLCMGGLDK
;
A
#
# COMPACT_ATOMS: atom_id res chain seq x y z
N MET A 1 27.53 8.12 -0.95
CA MET A 1 27.14 7.35 0.26
C MET A 1 26.07 8.15 1.00
N MET A 2 24.95 7.54 1.40
CA MET A 2 23.90 8.23 2.19
C MET A 2 24.49 8.81 3.47
N GLN A 3 24.25 10.10 3.74
CA GLN A 3 24.65 10.74 5.00
C GLN A 3 23.45 10.72 5.95
N LEU A 4 23.42 9.74 6.87
CA LEU A 4 22.40 9.60 7.88
C LEU A 4 22.90 10.20 9.20
N LYS A 5 21.99 10.81 9.98
CA LYS A 5 22.24 11.25 11.36
C LYS A 5 22.47 10.05 12.26
N ASP A 6 21.72 8.96 12.04
CA ASP A 6 21.88 7.67 12.69
C ASP A 6 22.22 6.56 11.66
N PRO A 7 23.53 6.32 11.41
CA PRO A 7 23.96 5.31 10.45
C PRO A 7 23.51 3.87 10.78
N THR A 8 23.13 3.61 12.03
CA THR A 8 22.70 2.27 12.47
C THR A 8 21.33 1.88 11.92
N LEU A 9 20.58 2.83 11.34
CA LEU A 9 19.32 2.57 10.65
C LEU A 9 19.53 1.87 9.29
N LEU A 10 20.69 2.02 8.66
CA LEU A 10 21.02 1.33 7.43
C LEU A 10 21.61 -0.05 7.71
N ARG A 11 20.76 -1.07 7.76
CA ARG A 11 21.15 -2.47 7.96
C ARG A 11 21.20 -3.23 6.66
N GLN A 12 22.23 -4.05 6.50
CA GLN A 12 22.39 -4.97 5.36
C GLN A 12 22.13 -6.44 5.75
N GLN A 13 21.65 -6.69 6.95
CA GLN A 13 21.25 -8.00 7.46
C GLN A 13 19.75 -8.07 7.65
N ALA A 14 19.18 -9.27 7.57
CA ALA A 14 17.79 -9.51 7.91
C ALA A 14 17.59 -9.55 9.45
N TYR A 15 16.36 -9.31 9.91
CA TYR A 15 16.02 -9.33 11.31
C TYR A 15 15.13 -10.52 11.65
N LEU A 16 15.67 -11.49 12.36
CA LEU A 16 14.99 -12.72 12.71
C LEU A 16 15.14 -13.01 14.21
N ASN A 17 14.01 -13.14 14.91
CA ASN A 17 13.97 -13.50 16.33
C ASN A 17 14.87 -12.63 17.23
N GLY A 18 14.87 -11.31 17.01
CA GLY A 18 15.68 -10.37 17.78
C GLY A 18 17.18 -10.35 17.41
N GLN A 19 17.55 -10.96 16.28
CA GLN A 19 18.93 -11.01 15.81
C GLN A 19 19.07 -10.52 14.38
N TRP A 20 20.12 -9.79 14.10
CA TRP A 20 20.55 -9.40 12.76
C TRP A 20 21.42 -10.52 12.19
N CYS A 21 21.00 -11.10 11.06
CA CYS A 21 21.67 -12.28 10.52
C CYS A 21 21.71 -12.27 8.98
N ASP A 22 22.69 -13.00 8.46
CA ASP A 22 22.85 -13.26 7.04
C ASP A 22 22.03 -14.50 6.62
N ALA A 23 21.97 -14.79 5.32
CA ALA A 23 21.37 -16.02 4.82
C ALA A 23 22.27 -17.23 5.14
N ASP A 24 21.67 -18.39 5.41
CA ASP A 24 22.39 -19.65 5.67
C ASP A 24 23.34 -20.02 4.52
N SER A 25 22.98 -19.65 3.30
CA SER A 25 23.79 -19.87 2.09
C SER A 25 24.97 -18.89 1.95
N GLY A 26 24.97 -17.79 2.69
CA GLY A 26 25.88 -16.65 2.47
C GLY A 26 25.57 -15.83 1.20
N GLU A 27 24.57 -16.21 0.41
CA GLU A 27 24.17 -15.45 -0.78
C GLU A 27 23.50 -14.14 -0.43
N THR A 28 23.72 -13.12 -1.28
CA THR A 28 23.12 -11.80 -1.16
C THR A 28 22.39 -11.37 -2.43
N CYS A 29 21.55 -10.37 -2.30
CA CYS A 29 20.91 -9.67 -3.40
C CYS A 29 21.33 -8.21 -3.38
N ALA A 30 21.69 -7.65 -4.52
CA ALA A 30 22.01 -6.23 -4.66
C ALA A 30 20.74 -5.37 -4.53
N VAL A 31 20.89 -4.21 -3.93
CA VAL A 31 19.89 -3.13 -3.89
C VAL A 31 20.43 -1.96 -4.68
N THR A 32 19.63 -1.44 -5.61
CA THR A 32 20.07 -0.39 -6.55
C THR A 32 19.28 0.89 -6.35
N ASN A 33 19.92 2.02 -6.60
CA ASN A 33 19.24 3.32 -6.68
C ASN A 33 18.66 3.49 -8.10
N PRO A 34 17.34 3.59 -8.28
CA PRO A 34 16.74 3.70 -9.60
C PRO A 34 17.07 5.01 -10.33
N ALA A 35 17.47 6.06 -9.60
CA ALA A 35 17.85 7.34 -10.18
C ALA A 35 19.24 7.31 -10.82
N THR A 36 20.17 6.48 -10.31
CA THR A 36 21.57 6.42 -10.78
C THR A 36 21.95 5.08 -11.40
N GLY A 37 21.20 4.01 -11.11
CA GLY A 37 21.53 2.63 -11.48
C GLY A 37 22.62 2.00 -10.62
N GLU A 38 23.20 2.75 -9.65
CA GLU A 38 24.27 2.26 -8.78
C GLU A 38 23.77 1.31 -7.71
N THR A 39 24.55 0.30 -7.39
CA THR A 39 24.33 -0.57 -6.23
C THR A 39 24.63 0.21 -4.95
N ILE A 40 23.64 0.34 -4.07
CA ILE A 40 23.73 1.06 -2.79
C ILE A 40 24.05 0.13 -1.60
N GLY A 41 24.09 -1.16 -1.83
CA GLY A 41 24.43 -2.20 -0.88
C GLY A 41 23.78 -3.53 -1.21
N THR A 42 23.80 -4.46 -0.25
CA THR A 42 23.23 -5.81 -0.43
C THR A 42 22.37 -6.20 0.76
N VAL A 43 21.50 -7.18 0.57
CA VAL A 43 20.72 -7.85 1.65
C VAL A 43 20.80 -9.37 1.50
N PRO A 44 20.61 -10.15 2.57
CA PRO A 44 20.65 -11.61 2.52
C PRO A 44 19.61 -12.19 1.56
N LYS A 45 20.01 -13.21 0.80
CA LYS A 45 19.11 -13.98 -0.08
C LYS A 45 18.56 -15.20 0.69
N MET A 46 17.66 -14.94 1.62
CA MET A 46 17.01 -15.97 2.43
C MET A 46 15.97 -16.76 1.64
N GLY A 47 15.62 -17.95 2.15
CA GLY A 47 14.65 -18.86 1.55
C GLY A 47 13.66 -19.46 2.55
N ALA A 48 13.18 -20.66 2.24
CA ALA A 48 12.19 -21.38 3.05
C ALA A 48 12.71 -21.78 4.44
N GLY A 49 14.01 -22.11 4.57
CA GLY A 49 14.61 -22.53 5.85
C GLY A 49 14.55 -21.46 6.91
N GLU A 50 15.04 -20.26 6.58
CA GLU A 50 15.01 -19.08 7.47
C GLU A 50 13.56 -18.65 7.75
N THR A 51 12.69 -18.72 6.75
CA THR A 51 11.27 -18.39 6.91
C THR A 51 10.60 -19.33 7.91
N ARG A 52 10.88 -20.62 7.86
CA ARG A 52 10.36 -21.61 8.80
C ARG A 52 10.83 -21.33 10.23
N ARG A 53 12.10 -20.95 10.40
CA ARG A 53 12.64 -20.57 11.72
C ARG A 53 11.99 -19.29 12.24
N ALA A 54 11.76 -18.30 11.40
CA ALA A 54 11.08 -17.05 11.79
C ALA A 54 9.62 -17.31 12.23
N ILE A 55 8.89 -18.18 11.50
CA ILE A 55 7.53 -18.59 11.86
C ILE A 55 7.53 -19.37 13.19
N ALA A 56 8.48 -20.28 13.40
CA ALA A 56 8.61 -21.03 14.65
C ALA A 56 8.92 -20.10 15.85
N ALA A 57 9.84 -19.14 15.67
CA ALA A 57 10.15 -18.14 16.67
C ALA A 57 8.96 -17.26 17.00
N ALA A 58 8.21 -16.82 15.97
CA ALA A 58 6.97 -16.04 16.14
C ALA A 58 5.93 -16.82 16.95
N ASN A 59 5.76 -18.12 16.66
CA ASN A 59 4.83 -18.97 17.41
C ASN A 59 5.25 -19.19 18.86
N ALA A 60 6.54 -19.32 19.12
CA ALA A 60 7.10 -19.47 20.48
C ALA A 60 6.94 -18.17 21.31
N ALA A 61 7.12 -17.01 20.69
CA ALA A 61 6.96 -15.70 21.36
C ALA A 61 5.49 -15.27 21.57
N TRP A 62 4.58 -15.79 20.76
CA TRP A 62 3.18 -15.38 20.74
C TRP A 62 2.45 -15.48 22.09
N PRO A 63 2.55 -16.57 22.90
CA PRO A 63 1.82 -16.69 24.16
C PRO A 63 2.09 -15.53 25.12
N ALA A 64 3.34 -15.10 25.24
CA ALA A 64 3.72 -13.98 26.10
C ALA A 64 3.20 -12.62 25.56
N TRP A 65 3.21 -12.42 24.24
CA TRP A 65 2.71 -11.18 23.62
C TRP A 65 1.18 -11.07 23.70
N ARG A 66 0.45 -12.12 23.39
CA ARG A 66 -1.01 -12.12 23.46
C ARG A 66 -1.54 -11.97 24.88
N ALA A 67 -0.76 -12.39 25.90
CA ALA A 67 -1.13 -12.27 27.31
C ALA A 67 -1.03 -10.83 27.84
N LYS A 68 -0.29 -9.95 27.13
CA LYS A 68 -0.24 -8.52 27.48
C LYS A 68 -1.59 -7.87 27.27
N THR A 69 -1.92 -6.93 28.16
CA THR A 69 -3.11 -6.07 27.99
C THR A 69 -2.98 -5.18 26.76
N GLY A 70 -4.11 -4.71 26.22
CA GLY A 70 -4.11 -3.72 25.13
C GLY A 70 -3.31 -2.47 25.46
N LYS A 71 -3.32 -2.03 26.75
CA LYS A 71 -2.52 -0.88 27.24
C LYS A 71 -1.02 -1.13 27.13
N GLU A 72 -0.53 -2.30 27.52
CA GLU A 72 0.89 -2.63 27.45
C GLU A 72 1.37 -2.73 26.01
N ARG A 73 0.60 -3.37 25.10
CA ARG A 73 0.92 -3.41 23.67
C ARG A 73 0.90 -2.00 23.06
N SER A 74 -0.12 -1.22 23.38
CA SER A 74 -0.23 0.19 22.95
C SER A 74 1.02 1.01 23.32
N SER A 75 1.53 0.85 24.54
CA SER A 75 2.72 1.59 25.00
C SER A 75 3.96 1.29 24.14
N VAL A 76 4.20 0.03 23.80
CA VAL A 76 5.32 -0.38 22.93
C VAL A 76 5.13 0.17 21.51
N ILE A 77 3.92 0.03 20.95
CA ILE A 77 3.60 0.48 19.59
C ILE A 77 3.68 2.02 19.49
N ARG A 78 3.22 2.75 20.52
CA ARG A 78 3.35 4.22 20.58
C ARG A 78 4.81 4.66 20.57
N LYS A 79 5.67 3.99 21.33
CA LYS A 79 7.10 4.28 21.30
C LYS A 79 7.73 4.02 19.93
N TRP A 80 7.26 3.02 19.20
CA TRP A 80 7.70 2.79 17.81
C TRP A 80 7.31 3.96 16.90
N ASN A 81 6.07 4.46 17.01
CA ASN A 81 5.64 5.67 16.32
C ASN A 81 6.54 6.86 16.60
N ASP A 82 6.80 7.14 17.88
CA ASP A 82 7.61 8.28 18.31
C ASP A 82 9.04 8.20 17.73
N LEU A 83 9.62 6.99 17.71
CA LEU A 83 10.94 6.75 17.11
C LEU A 83 10.91 6.92 15.58
N MET A 84 9.84 6.54 14.89
CA MET A 84 9.71 6.77 13.44
C MET A 84 9.69 8.27 13.13
N LEU A 85 8.90 9.05 13.85
CA LEU A 85 8.81 10.50 13.67
C LEU A 85 10.13 11.19 14.01
N ALA A 86 10.81 10.78 15.08
CA ALA A 86 12.11 11.34 15.47
C ALA A 86 13.22 11.06 14.44
N ASN A 87 13.10 10.01 13.63
CA ASN A 87 14.06 9.62 12.59
C ASN A 87 13.54 9.85 11.17
N ALA A 88 12.49 10.68 10.98
CA ALA A 88 11.83 10.85 9.69
C ALA A 88 12.77 11.35 8.57
N ASP A 89 13.79 12.14 8.90
CA ASP A 89 14.79 12.61 7.93
C ASP A 89 15.62 11.44 7.38
N ASP A 90 16.14 10.60 8.24
CA ASP A 90 16.98 9.46 7.86
C ASP A 90 16.15 8.38 7.14
N LEU A 91 14.96 8.07 7.63
CA LEU A 91 14.03 7.14 6.98
C LEU A 91 13.62 7.64 5.58
N GLY A 92 13.36 8.94 5.43
CA GLY A 92 13.08 9.56 4.13
C GLY A 92 14.27 9.48 3.18
N MET A 93 15.49 9.71 3.68
CA MET A 93 16.72 9.58 2.90
C MET A 93 16.95 8.15 2.40
N ILE A 94 16.79 7.14 3.26
CA ILE A 94 16.88 5.72 2.91
C ILE A 94 15.85 5.40 1.82
N MET A 95 14.59 5.79 2.04
CA MET A 95 13.51 5.53 1.10
C MET A 95 13.74 6.17 -0.27
N THR A 96 14.11 7.46 -0.32
CA THR A 96 14.40 8.15 -1.59
C THR A 96 15.54 7.45 -2.34
N THR A 97 16.55 6.99 -1.62
CA THR A 97 17.73 6.38 -2.24
C THR A 97 17.42 5.00 -2.85
N GLU A 98 16.61 4.16 -2.20
CA GLU A 98 16.30 2.82 -2.70
C GLU A 98 15.08 2.78 -3.64
N GLN A 99 14.10 3.72 -3.48
CA GLN A 99 12.85 3.70 -4.24
C GLN A 99 12.78 4.78 -5.33
N GLY A 100 13.48 5.91 -5.14
CA GLY A 100 13.59 6.97 -6.13
C GLY A 100 12.61 8.14 -5.97
N LYS A 101 11.56 8.05 -5.16
CA LYS A 101 10.62 9.17 -4.96
C LYS A 101 11.30 10.40 -4.37
N PRO A 102 10.79 11.63 -4.64
CA PRO A 102 11.30 12.84 -4.05
C PRO A 102 11.36 12.79 -2.52
N LEU A 103 12.41 13.36 -1.93
CA LEU A 103 12.63 13.35 -0.48
C LEU A 103 11.46 13.93 0.31
N ALA A 104 10.79 14.95 -0.22
CA ALA A 104 9.59 15.52 0.40
C ALA A 104 8.44 14.51 0.47
N GLU A 105 8.22 13.75 -0.62
CA GLU A 105 7.23 12.67 -0.65
C GLU A 105 7.61 11.51 0.28
N ALA A 106 8.89 11.15 0.32
CA ALA A 106 9.40 10.10 1.22
C ALA A 106 9.17 10.46 2.69
N LYS A 107 9.48 11.70 3.10
CA LYS A 107 9.18 12.19 4.45
C LYS A 107 7.68 12.22 4.74
N GLY A 108 6.87 12.62 3.77
CA GLY A 108 5.42 12.53 3.86
C GLY A 108 4.92 11.10 4.06
N GLU A 109 5.54 10.13 3.37
CA GLU A 109 5.23 8.72 3.58
C GLU A 109 5.63 8.23 4.98
N ILE A 110 6.75 8.69 5.54
CA ILE A 110 7.13 8.31 6.92
C ILE A 110 6.10 8.82 7.92
N ALA A 111 5.65 10.08 7.79
CA ALA A 111 4.58 10.61 8.63
C ALA A 111 3.28 9.79 8.49
N TYR A 112 2.91 9.47 7.27
CA TYR A 112 1.77 8.60 6.95
C TYR A 112 1.93 7.17 7.49
N ALA A 113 3.12 6.59 7.40
CA ALA A 113 3.40 5.28 7.99
C ALA A 113 3.29 5.30 9.53
N ALA A 114 3.79 6.35 10.16
CA ALA A 114 3.73 6.55 11.60
C ALA A 114 2.28 6.72 12.09
N SER A 115 1.42 7.42 11.33
CA SER A 115 0.01 7.61 11.71
C SER A 115 -0.77 6.30 11.86
N PHE A 116 -0.45 5.27 11.06
CA PHE A 116 -1.03 3.92 11.25
C PHE A 116 -0.55 3.25 12.54
N ILE A 117 0.72 3.42 12.89
CA ILE A 117 1.25 2.88 14.15
C ILE A 117 0.58 3.58 15.34
N GLU A 118 0.41 4.90 15.28
CA GLU A 118 -0.34 5.66 16.28
C GLU A 118 -1.80 5.20 16.39
N TRP A 119 -2.50 5.16 15.26
CA TRP A 119 -3.90 4.73 15.20
C TRP A 119 -4.11 3.36 15.86
N PHE A 120 -3.30 2.37 15.49
CA PHE A 120 -3.45 1.03 16.03
C PHE A 120 -2.94 0.89 17.48
N ALA A 121 -2.03 1.74 17.94
CA ALA A 121 -1.72 1.85 19.35
C ALA A 121 -2.95 2.26 20.18
N GLU A 122 -3.78 3.18 19.64
CA GLU A 122 -5.04 3.57 20.26
C GLU A 122 -6.10 2.46 20.16
N GLU A 123 -6.25 1.84 18.97
CA GLU A 123 -7.22 0.77 18.73
C GLU A 123 -6.92 -0.50 19.54
N ALA A 124 -5.67 -0.76 19.94
CA ALA A 124 -5.30 -1.87 20.83
C ALA A 124 -6.12 -1.90 22.15
N LYS A 125 -6.56 -0.73 22.60
CA LYS A 125 -7.34 -0.54 23.85
C LYS A 125 -8.86 -0.64 23.63
N ARG A 126 -9.31 -0.74 22.35
CA ARG A 126 -10.74 -0.73 21.95
C ARG A 126 -11.22 -2.06 21.39
N VAL A 127 -10.44 -3.13 21.55
CA VAL A 127 -10.85 -4.49 21.20
C VAL A 127 -11.88 -4.99 22.21
N SER A 128 -13.12 -4.65 21.97
CA SER A 128 -14.26 -5.07 22.80
C SER A 128 -15.03 -6.21 22.14
N GLY A 129 -15.72 -7.00 22.96
CA GLY A 129 -16.71 -7.99 22.53
C GLY A 129 -18.12 -7.54 22.83
N ASP A 130 -19.06 -8.49 22.83
CA ASP A 130 -20.48 -8.23 22.98
C ASP A 130 -21.07 -9.10 24.10
N THR A 131 -22.11 -8.59 24.77
CA THR A 131 -23.02 -9.37 25.60
C THR A 131 -24.37 -9.46 24.86
N LEU A 132 -24.80 -10.68 24.56
CA LEU A 132 -26.00 -10.92 23.77
C LEU A 132 -27.13 -11.44 24.65
N ALA A 133 -28.39 -11.09 24.33
CA ALA A 133 -29.56 -11.65 24.97
C ALA A 133 -29.65 -13.15 24.69
N SER A 134 -29.75 -13.94 25.75
CA SER A 134 -29.92 -15.40 25.63
C SER A 134 -31.38 -15.76 25.39
N PRO A 135 -31.68 -16.73 24.49
CA PRO A 135 -33.01 -17.28 24.35
C PRO A 135 -33.40 -18.25 25.50
N TRP A 136 -32.47 -18.51 26.43
CA TRP A 136 -32.68 -19.35 27.61
C TRP A 136 -32.48 -18.57 28.90
N ALA A 137 -33.36 -18.75 29.87
CA ALA A 137 -33.31 -18.01 31.13
C ALA A 137 -32.07 -18.34 31.98
N ASP A 138 -31.62 -19.60 31.90
CA ASP A 138 -30.52 -20.17 32.69
C ASP A 138 -29.12 -19.90 32.11
N ARG A 139 -29.01 -19.10 31.01
CA ARG A 139 -27.76 -18.91 30.28
C ARG A 139 -27.45 -17.46 30.07
N ARG A 140 -26.13 -17.22 29.92
CA ARG A 140 -25.58 -15.92 29.49
C ARG A 140 -24.69 -16.13 28.30
N ILE A 141 -24.73 -15.20 27.35
CA ILE A 141 -23.96 -15.25 26.11
C ILE A 141 -22.99 -14.06 26.09
N VAL A 142 -21.73 -14.38 25.95
CA VAL A 142 -20.65 -13.39 25.79
C VAL A 142 -19.86 -13.72 24.54
N VAL A 143 -19.56 -12.71 23.74
CA VAL A 143 -18.65 -12.78 22.59
C VAL A 143 -17.36 -12.08 22.95
N ILE A 144 -16.23 -12.73 22.73
CA ILE A 144 -14.91 -12.14 22.89
C ILE A 144 -14.15 -12.15 21.59
N LYS A 145 -13.24 -11.17 21.40
CA LYS A 145 -12.30 -11.12 20.29
C LYS A 145 -10.93 -11.55 20.77
N GLN A 146 -10.25 -12.41 20.00
CA GLN A 146 -8.91 -12.94 20.33
C GLN A 146 -7.99 -12.79 19.14
N PRO A 147 -6.64 -12.62 19.36
CA PRO A 147 -5.67 -12.60 18.27
C PRO A 147 -5.69 -13.89 17.46
N ILE A 148 -5.65 -13.77 16.14
CA ILE A 148 -5.77 -14.92 15.22
C ILE A 148 -4.57 -15.89 15.31
N GLY A 149 -3.37 -15.39 15.64
CA GLY A 149 -2.14 -16.17 15.72
C GLY A 149 -0.99 -15.57 14.93
N VAL A 150 -0.06 -16.42 14.48
CA VAL A 150 1.07 -15.98 13.67
C VAL A 150 0.58 -15.44 12.33
N CYS A 151 1.00 -14.22 11.99
CA CYS A 151 0.69 -13.55 10.75
C CYS A 151 1.93 -13.45 9.85
N ALA A 152 1.73 -13.61 8.56
CA ALA A 152 2.72 -13.31 7.54
C ALA A 152 2.30 -12.09 6.72
N ALA A 153 3.27 -11.28 6.27
CA ALA A 153 3.02 -10.15 5.40
C ALA A 153 4.04 -10.09 4.25
N ILE A 154 3.56 -9.76 3.06
CA ILE A 154 4.40 -9.50 1.89
C ILE A 154 4.02 -8.12 1.36
N THR A 155 5.00 -7.22 1.24
CA THR A 155 4.76 -5.81 0.90
C THR A 155 5.50 -5.38 -0.38
N PRO A 156 4.91 -4.44 -1.15
CA PRO A 156 5.49 -3.93 -2.38
C PRO A 156 6.57 -2.87 -2.12
N TRP A 157 7.15 -2.38 -3.21
CA TRP A 157 8.25 -1.42 -3.22
C TRP A 157 7.82 0.06 -3.29
N ASN A 158 6.58 0.34 -3.71
CA ASN A 158 6.16 1.70 -4.04
C ASN A 158 5.91 2.61 -2.83
N PHE A 159 5.46 2.05 -1.71
CA PHE A 159 5.34 2.72 -0.41
C PHE A 159 5.92 1.82 0.69
N PRO A 160 7.25 1.69 0.74
CA PRO A 160 7.92 0.62 1.47
C PRO A 160 7.79 0.72 3.00
N SER A 161 7.47 1.89 3.55
CA SER A 161 7.22 2.04 4.99
C SER A 161 5.74 1.90 5.33
N SER A 162 4.86 2.61 4.63
CA SER A 162 3.44 2.64 4.99
C SER A 162 2.73 1.31 4.72
N MET A 163 3.12 0.56 3.69
CA MET A 163 2.55 -0.78 3.44
C MET A 163 2.94 -1.80 4.52
N ILE A 164 4.03 -1.56 5.24
CA ILE A 164 4.44 -2.37 6.40
C ILE A 164 3.62 -1.98 7.63
N THR A 165 3.57 -0.69 7.96
CA THR A 165 2.93 -0.22 9.19
C THR A 165 1.43 -0.47 9.22
N ARG A 166 0.76 -0.44 8.06
CA ARG A 166 -0.66 -0.78 7.89
C ARG A 166 -0.98 -2.25 8.21
N LYS A 167 0.02 -3.13 8.15
CA LYS A 167 -0.08 -4.56 8.45
C LYS A 167 0.48 -4.88 9.83
N ALA A 168 1.69 -4.40 10.14
CA ALA A 168 2.36 -4.66 11.41
C ALA A 168 1.66 -3.95 12.58
N GLY A 169 1.20 -2.71 12.39
CA GLY A 169 0.46 -1.96 13.42
C GLY A 169 -0.72 -2.74 13.98
N PRO A 170 -1.73 -3.10 13.17
CA PRO A 170 -2.90 -3.84 13.66
C PRO A 170 -2.55 -5.27 14.13
N ALA A 171 -1.58 -5.95 13.50
CA ALA A 171 -1.17 -7.29 13.94
C ALA A 171 -0.63 -7.24 15.39
N LEU A 172 0.34 -6.38 15.65
CA LEU A 172 0.95 -6.25 16.96
C LEU A 172 -0.07 -5.72 18.00
N ALA A 173 -0.91 -4.77 17.61
CA ALA A 173 -1.97 -4.21 18.45
C ALA A 173 -3.00 -5.27 18.86
N ALA A 174 -3.40 -6.13 17.93
CA ALA A 174 -4.29 -7.27 18.21
C ALA A 174 -3.65 -8.32 19.12
N GLY A 175 -2.32 -8.35 19.21
CA GLY A 175 -1.57 -9.38 19.97
C GLY A 175 -1.06 -10.53 19.09
N CYS A 176 -0.91 -10.30 17.77
CA CYS A 176 -0.34 -11.24 16.81
C CYS A 176 1.13 -10.92 16.53
N PRO A 177 2.02 -11.90 16.42
CA PRO A 177 3.35 -11.70 15.84
C PRO A 177 3.26 -11.64 14.32
N MET A 178 4.26 -11.00 13.67
CA MET A 178 4.33 -10.87 12.23
C MET A 178 5.69 -11.22 11.66
N VAL A 179 5.70 -12.07 10.64
CA VAL A 179 6.85 -12.34 9.77
C VAL A 179 6.64 -11.60 8.47
N LEU A 180 7.52 -10.64 8.18
CA LEU A 180 7.42 -9.73 7.04
C LEU A 180 8.45 -10.08 5.96
N LYS A 181 8.00 -10.09 4.70
CA LYS A 181 8.86 -10.07 3.50
C LYS A 181 8.63 -8.77 2.73
N PRO A 182 9.53 -7.78 2.79
CA PRO A 182 9.46 -6.59 1.95
C PRO A 182 9.85 -6.91 0.49
N ALA A 183 9.52 -6.00 -0.42
CA ALA A 183 10.04 -6.06 -1.78
C ALA A 183 11.57 -6.00 -1.78
N LEU A 184 12.20 -6.74 -2.71
CA LEU A 184 13.66 -6.78 -2.83
C LEU A 184 14.25 -5.46 -3.34
N ALA A 185 13.46 -4.66 -4.06
CA ALA A 185 13.88 -3.34 -4.52
C ALA A 185 14.01 -2.31 -3.39
N THR A 186 13.27 -2.49 -2.27
CA THR A 186 13.22 -1.51 -1.17
C THR A 186 13.28 -2.19 0.21
N PRO A 187 14.33 -2.96 0.50
CA PRO A 187 14.42 -3.68 1.76
C PRO A 187 14.89 -2.82 2.93
N TYR A 188 15.63 -1.73 2.67
CA TYR A 188 16.24 -0.93 3.72
C TYR A 188 15.23 -0.14 4.53
N SER A 189 14.15 0.35 3.93
CA SER A 189 13.02 0.94 4.67
C SER A 189 12.44 -0.05 5.68
N ALA A 190 12.26 -1.31 5.30
CA ALA A 190 11.76 -2.36 6.20
C ALA A 190 12.73 -2.68 7.34
N LEU A 191 14.02 -2.77 7.02
CA LEU A 191 15.07 -3.05 8.00
C LEU A 191 15.23 -1.89 9.00
N ALA A 192 15.15 -0.63 8.53
CA ALA A 192 15.16 0.54 9.39
C ALA A 192 13.94 0.55 10.35
N LEU A 193 12.75 0.19 9.87
CA LEU A 193 11.58 0.02 10.73
C LEU A 193 11.78 -1.09 11.77
N ALA A 194 12.48 -2.18 11.44
CA ALA A 194 12.81 -3.24 12.39
C ALA A 194 13.79 -2.76 13.47
N VAL A 195 14.82 -1.94 13.14
CA VAL A 195 15.69 -1.29 14.12
C VAL A 195 14.88 -0.47 15.12
N LEU A 196 13.94 0.32 14.61
CA LEU A 196 13.11 1.16 15.49
C LEU A 196 12.10 0.36 16.30
N ALA A 197 11.57 -0.74 15.77
CA ALA A 197 10.71 -1.67 16.52
C ALA A 197 11.47 -2.33 17.67
N GLU A 198 12.71 -2.79 17.46
CA GLU A 198 13.60 -3.32 18.48
C GLU A 198 13.87 -2.29 19.59
N ARG A 199 14.23 -1.05 19.22
CA ARG A 199 14.43 0.06 20.17
C ARG A 199 13.16 0.47 20.93
N ALA A 200 12.01 0.30 20.33
CA ALA A 200 10.71 0.52 20.98
C ALA A 200 10.40 -0.54 22.04
N GLY A 201 11.09 -1.67 22.01
CA GLY A 201 10.89 -2.79 22.93
C GLY A 201 9.91 -3.85 22.40
N VAL A 202 9.72 -3.95 21.10
CA VAL A 202 9.03 -5.10 20.49
C VAL A 202 9.85 -6.35 20.79
N PRO A 203 9.28 -7.37 21.46
CA PRO A 203 10.05 -8.55 21.87
C PRO A 203 10.57 -9.37 20.68
N ALA A 204 11.68 -10.07 20.90
CA ALA A 204 12.21 -11.05 19.94
C ALA A 204 11.12 -12.03 19.48
N GLY A 205 11.08 -12.34 18.18
CA GLY A 205 10.08 -13.21 17.58
C GLY A 205 8.74 -12.52 17.24
N ILE A 206 8.39 -11.38 17.83
CA ILE A 206 7.10 -10.71 17.57
C ILE A 206 7.09 -9.99 16.23
N PHE A 207 8.22 -9.43 15.81
CA PHE A 207 8.37 -8.85 14.49
C PHE A 207 9.68 -9.34 13.86
N SER A 208 9.61 -9.92 12.67
CA SER A 208 10.78 -10.37 11.90
C SER A 208 10.68 -9.87 10.47
N VAL A 209 11.82 -9.49 9.88
CA VAL A 209 11.92 -9.00 8.49
C VAL A 209 12.91 -9.88 7.74
N LEU A 210 12.41 -10.59 6.72
CA LEU A 210 13.17 -11.52 5.88
C LEU A 210 13.34 -10.95 4.49
N THR A 211 14.55 -10.92 3.98
CA THR A 211 14.89 -10.52 2.60
C THR A 211 15.24 -11.74 1.76
N GLY A 212 15.11 -11.66 0.43
CA GLY A 212 15.55 -12.74 -0.45
C GLY A 212 14.48 -13.27 -1.40
N SER A 213 14.48 -14.59 -1.64
CA SER A 213 13.67 -15.24 -2.66
C SER A 213 12.17 -15.10 -2.41
N ALA A 214 11.48 -14.39 -3.31
CA ALA A 214 10.03 -14.17 -3.20
C ALA A 214 9.24 -15.48 -3.23
N SER A 215 9.59 -16.39 -4.13
CA SER A 215 8.92 -17.68 -4.28
C SER A 215 9.16 -18.62 -3.10
N ALA A 216 10.40 -18.71 -2.60
CA ALA A 216 10.73 -19.60 -1.48
C ALA A 216 10.14 -19.10 -0.15
N ILE A 217 10.27 -17.79 0.15
CA ILE A 217 9.71 -17.17 1.36
C ILE A 217 8.18 -17.18 1.29
N GLY A 218 7.59 -16.71 0.18
CA GLY A 218 6.15 -16.66 -0.01
C GLY A 218 5.51 -18.05 0.00
N GLY A 219 6.17 -19.05 -0.60
CA GLY A 219 5.75 -20.46 -0.59
C GLY A 219 5.71 -21.04 0.82
N GLU A 220 6.72 -20.79 1.66
CA GLU A 220 6.72 -21.23 3.05
C GLU A 220 5.63 -20.49 3.86
N MET A 221 5.48 -19.17 3.69
CA MET A 221 4.44 -18.39 4.37
C MET A 221 3.02 -18.88 4.02
N SER A 222 2.77 -19.23 2.76
CA SER A 222 1.45 -19.66 2.29
C SER A 222 1.14 -21.11 2.68
N SER A 223 2.12 -22.00 2.72
CA SER A 223 1.91 -23.44 2.99
C SER A 223 2.01 -23.81 4.47
N ASN A 224 2.78 -23.06 5.27
CA ASN A 224 3.02 -23.39 6.67
C ASN A 224 1.75 -23.26 7.52
N THR A 225 1.34 -24.33 8.19
CA THR A 225 0.10 -24.43 8.97
C THR A 225 0.10 -23.59 10.25
N THR A 226 1.26 -23.18 10.75
CA THR A 226 1.40 -22.29 11.92
C THR A 226 0.97 -20.86 11.58
N VAL A 227 1.16 -20.42 10.33
CA VAL A 227 0.67 -19.13 9.84
C VAL A 227 -0.86 -19.18 9.72
N ARG A 228 -1.55 -18.30 10.44
CA ARG A 228 -3.02 -18.23 10.46
C ARG A 228 -3.58 -17.17 9.52
N LYS A 229 -2.79 -16.17 9.22
CA LYS A 229 -3.15 -15.06 8.31
C LYS A 229 -1.98 -14.72 7.41
N LEU A 230 -2.29 -14.48 6.13
CA LEU A 230 -1.38 -13.85 5.17
C LEU A 230 -1.98 -12.51 4.71
N SER A 231 -1.21 -11.44 4.82
CA SER A 231 -1.55 -10.13 4.24
C SER A 231 -0.59 -9.84 3.09
N PHE A 232 -1.12 -9.53 1.92
CA PHE A 232 -0.35 -9.26 0.72
C PHE A 232 -0.78 -7.92 0.09
N THR A 233 0.19 -7.11 -0.33
CA THR A 233 -0.04 -5.99 -1.24
C THR A 233 0.89 -6.13 -2.43
N GLY A 234 0.33 -6.08 -3.64
CA GLY A 234 1.08 -6.24 -4.89
C GLY A 234 0.17 -6.46 -6.10
N SER A 235 0.66 -7.14 -7.15
CA SER A 235 -0.11 -7.39 -8.35
C SER A 235 -1.26 -8.38 -8.13
N THR A 236 -2.35 -8.21 -8.89
CA THR A 236 -3.53 -9.09 -8.86
C THR A 236 -3.18 -10.54 -9.18
N GLU A 237 -2.29 -10.76 -10.14
CA GLU A 237 -1.81 -12.11 -10.51
C GLU A 237 -1.17 -12.84 -9.32
N ILE A 238 -0.24 -12.19 -8.61
CA ILE A 238 0.42 -12.77 -7.44
C ILE A 238 -0.55 -12.95 -6.28
N GLY A 239 -1.48 -12.00 -6.09
CA GLY A 239 -2.54 -12.11 -5.07
C GLY A 239 -3.42 -13.34 -5.31
N SER A 240 -3.84 -13.58 -6.55
CA SER A 240 -4.62 -14.76 -6.96
C SER A 240 -3.84 -16.06 -6.70
N MET A 241 -2.57 -16.11 -7.07
CA MET A 241 -1.69 -17.25 -6.82
C MET A 241 -1.56 -17.54 -5.31
N LEU A 242 -1.31 -16.53 -4.49
CA LEU A 242 -1.22 -16.69 -3.03
C LEU A 242 -2.55 -17.14 -2.41
N MET A 243 -3.68 -16.65 -2.91
CA MET A 243 -5.00 -17.12 -2.50
C MET A 243 -5.19 -18.61 -2.76
N GLN A 244 -4.82 -19.09 -3.94
CA GLN A 244 -4.86 -20.52 -4.29
C GLN A 244 -3.97 -21.37 -3.37
N GLN A 245 -2.75 -20.91 -3.09
CA GLN A 245 -1.82 -21.61 -2.19
C GLN A 245 -2.35 -21.67 -0.76
N CYS A 246 -2.91 -20.58 -0.25
CA CYS A 246 -3.46 -20.46 1.11
C CYS A 246 -4.77 -21.26 1.31
N ALA A 247 -5.50 -21.55 0.25
CA ALA A 247 -6.77 -22.30 0.31
C ALA A 247 -6.61 -23.68 0.96
N LYS A 248 -5.46 -24.34 0.78
CA LYS A 248 -5.16 -25.67 1.37
C LYS A 248 -5.15 -25.66 2.91
N THR A 249 -4.94 -24.52 3.53
CA THR A 249 -4.84 -24.36 5.00
C THR A 249 -5.89 -23.43 5.57
N ILE A 250 -6.82 -22.92 4.74
CA ILE A 250 -7.92 -22.02 5.10
C ILE A 250 -7.41 -20.81 5.90
N LYS A 251 -6.27 -20.23 5.49
CA LYS A 251 -5.73 -19.04 6.12
C LYS A 251 -6.65 -17.84 5.90
N LYS A 252 -6.79 -16.98 6.90
CA LYS A 252 -7.39 -15.66 6.69
C LYS A 252 -6.49 -14.83 5.76
N LEU A 253 -7.08 -14.20 4.75
CA LEU A 253 -6.37 -13.39 3.78
C LEU A 253 -6.79 -11.94 3.87
N SER A 254 -5.84 -11.02 3.71
CA SER A 254 -6.06 -9.64 3.30
C SER A 254 -5.21 -9.39 2.07
N LEU A 255 -5.84 -8.97 0.99
CA LEU A 255 -5.22 -8.77 -0.31
C LEU A 255 -5.51 -7.34 -0.77
N GLU A 256 -4.46 -6.54 -0.95
CA GLU A 256 -4.50 -5.21 -1.54
C GLU A 256 -3.79 -5.30 -2.89
N LEU A 257 -4.57 -5.25 -3.97
CA LEU A 257 -4.11 -5.60 -5.30
C LEU A 257 -4.14 -4.40 -6.26
N GLY A 258 -4.01 -4.66 -7.56
CA GLY A 258 -4.00 -3.63 -8.58
C GLY A 258 -5.28 -2.80 -8.62
N GLY A 259 -5.19 -1.64 -9.23
CA GLY A 259 -6.30 -0.73 -9.45
C GLY A 259 -6.27 -0.13 -10.86
N ASN A 260 -7.40 0.43 -11.27
CA ASN A 260 -7.52 1.17 -12.52
C ASN A 260 -8.48 2.36 -12.31
N ALA A 261 -8.13 3.22 -11.33
CA ALA A 261 -9.02 4.22 -10.79
C ALA A 261 -9.55 5.20 -11.86
N PRO A 262 -10.88 5.37 -11.98
CA PRO A 262 -11.47 6.46 -12.72
C PRO A 262 -11.30 7.78 -11.95
N PHE A 263 -11.07 8.86 -12.69
CA PHE A 263 -11.09 10.24 -12.21
C PHE A 263 -12.05 11.02 -13.08
N ILE A 264 -13.22 11.40 -12.56
CA ILE A 264 -14.32 11.94 -13.34
C ILE A 264 -14.47 13.44 -13.06
N VAL A 265 -14.49 14.25 -14.12
CA VAL A 265 -14.71 15.71 -14.03
C VAL A 265 -16.02 16.05 -14.72
N PHE A 266 -17.03 16.42 -13.95
CA PHE A 266 -18.32 16.85 -14.46
C PHE A 266 -18.28 18.32 -14.88
N ASP A 267 -19.28 18.77 -15.66
CA ASP A 267 -19.38 20.12 -16.20
C ASP A 267 -19.58 21.22 -15.15
N ASP A 268 -20.10 20.87 -13.97
CA ASP A 268 -20.30 21.75 -12.83
C ASP A 268 -19.10 21.79 -11.85
N ALA A 269 -18.04 21.03 -12.15
CA ALA A 269 -16.87 20.94 -11.29
C ALA A 269 -16.08 22.25 -11.20
N ASP A 270 -15.39 22.45 -10.08
CA ASP A 270 -14.30 23.42 -10.01
C ASP A 270 -13.09 22.86 -10.76
N LEU A 271 -12.82 23.41 -11.95
CA LEU A 271 -11.75 22.88 -12.80
C LEU A 271 -10.36 23.08 -12.23
N ASP A 272 -10.12 24.15 -11.44
CA ASP A 272 -8.82 24.38 -10.84
C ASP A 272 -8.57 23.36 -9.71
N ALA A 273 -9.56 23.13 -8.86
CA ALA A 273 -9.52 22.08 -7.84
C ALA A 273 -9.41 20.67 -8.47
N ALA A 274 -10.10 20.40 -9.59
CA ALA A 274 -10.03 19.13 -10.28
C ALA A 274 -8.63 18.89 -10.89
N VAL A 275 -7.99 19.93 -11.45
CA VAL A 275 -6.61 19.84 -11.95
C VAL A 275 -5.62 19.58 -10.83
N GLU A 276 -5.73 20.31 -9.71
CA GLU A 276 -4.90 20.07 -8.52
C GLU A 276 -5.06 18.61 -8.03
N GLY A 277 -6.29 18.14 -7.90
CA GLY A 277 -6.57 16.77 -7.51
C GLY A 277 -6.06 15.74 -8.52
N ALA A 278 -6.10 16.01 -9.82
CA ALA A 278 -5.51 15.15 -10.84
C ALA A 278 -3.98 15.06 -10.70
N ILE A 279 -3.29 16.17 -10.47
CA ILE A 279 -1.85 16.18 -10.19
C ILE A 279 -1.54 15.32 -8.96
N MET A 280 -2.24 15.54 -7.85
CA MET A 280 -2.03 14.84 -6.59
C MET A 280 -2.30 13.34 -6.68
N SER A 281 -3.35 12.92 -7.40
CA SER A 281 -3.71 11.50 -7.54
C SER A 281 -2.91 10.78 -8.62
N LYS A 282 -2.49 11.46 -9.70
CA LYS A 282 -1.86 10.85 -10.86
C LYS A 282 -0.34 10.85 -10.82
N TYR A 283 0.29 11.95 -10.38
CA TYR A 283 1.75 12.12 -10.53
C TYR A 283 2.52 11.88 -9.24
N ARG A 284 1.87 11.73 -8.09
CA ARG A 284 2.53 11.29 -6.85
C ARG A 284 3.28 9.98 -7.08
N ASN A 285 4.52 9.89 -6.60
CA ASN A 285 5.42 8.76 -6.80
C ASN A 285 5.58 8.37 -8.29
N ALA A 286 5.58 9.36 -9.19
CA ALA A 286 5.61 9.16 -10.64
C ALA A 286 4.46 8.25 -11.16
N GLY A 287 3.27 8.30 -10.53
CA GLY A 287 2.13 7.46 -10.89
C GLY A 287 2.22 6.00 -10.42
N GLN A 288 3.24 5.63 -9.66
CA GLN A 288 3.47 4.28 -9.15
C GLN A 288 2.69 4.03 -7.85
N THR A 289 1.37 4.17 -7.91
CA THR A 289 0.45 4.14 -6.77
C THR A 289 -0.80 3.34 -7.14
N CYS A 290 -1.18 2.37 -6.33
CA CYS A 290 -2.36 1.52 -6.57
C CYS A 290 -3.69 2.29 -6.62
N VAL A 291 -3.77 3.44 -5.92
CA VAL A 291 -4.93 4.36 -5.94
C VAL A 291 -4.76 5.48 -6.97
N CYS A 292 -3.77 5.38 -7.84
CA CYS A 292 -3.48 6.40 -8.86
C CYS A 292 -4.65 6.55 -9.84
N ALA A 293 -5.07 7.79 -10.11
CA ALA A 293 -5.99 8.07 -11.20
C ALA A 293 -5.40 7.58 -12.53
N ASN A 294 -6.01 6.57 -13.12
CA ASN A 294 -5.47 5.93 -14.31
C ASN A 294 -6.30 6.22 -15.57
N ARG A 295 -7.61 6.47 -15.40
CA ARG A 295 -8.55 6.81 -16.47
C ARG A 295 -9.25 8.12 -16.13
N LEU A 296 -8.82 9.23 -16.79
CA LEU A 296 -9.39 10.56 -16.53
C LEU A 296 -10.56 10.82 -17.48
N TYR A 297 -11.76 10.70 -16.98
CA TYR A 297 -13.01 10.94 -17.69
C TYR A 297 -13.43 12.40 -17.51
N VAL A 298 -13.61 13.14 -18.61
CA VAL A 298 -13.96 14.56 -18.58
C VAL A 298 -15.19 14.80 -19.42
N GLN A 299 -16.20 15.45 -18.85
CA GLN A 299 -17.44 15.75 -19.55
C GLN A 299 -17.19 16.71 -20.72
N ASP A 300 -17.85 16.45 -21.86
CA ASP A 300 -17.60 17.13 -23.14
C ASP A 300 -17.50 18.65 -23.02
N GLY A 301 -18.41 19.27 -22.27
CA GLY A 301 -18.48 20.73 -22.14
C GLY A 301 -17.28 21.39 -21.49
N VAL A 302 -16.49 20.65 -20.72
CA VAL A 302 -15.32 21.14 -19.97
C VAL A 302 -14.01 20.46 -20.38
N TYR A 303 -14.05 19.53 -21.32
CA TYR A 303 -12.90 18.69 -21.68
C TYR A 303 -11.68 19.49 -22.12
N ASP A 304 -11.86 20.38 -23.10
CA ASP A 304 -10.73 21.12 -23.68
C ASP A 304 -10.15 22.13 -22.65
N ALA A 305 -11.02 22.73 -21.83
CA ALA A 305 -10.60 23.63 -20.76
C ALA A 305 -9.79 22.89 -19.67
N PHE A 306 -10.26 21.71 -19.25
CA PHE A 306 -9.56 20.85 -18.30
C PHE A 306 -8.23 20.35 -18.87
N ALA A 307 -8.22 19.83 -20.10
CA ALA A 307 -7.02 19.34 -20.76
C ALA A 307 -5.92 20.42 -20.83
N LYS A 308 -6.30 21.64 -21.25
CA LYS A 308 -5.37 22.78 -21.30
C LYS A 308 -4.79 23.12 -19.93
N LYS A 309 -5.63 23.20 -18.90
CA LYS A 309 -5.18 23.49 -17.52
C LYS A 309 -4.28 22.38 -16.97
N LEU A 310 -4.61 21.11 -17.23
CA LEU A 310 -3.84 19.96 -16.78
C LEU A 310 -2.45 19.96 -17.40
N VAL A 311 -2.32 20.21 -18.71
CA VAL A 311 -1.02 20.31 -19.41
C VAL A 311 -0.14 21.37 -18.75
N VAL A 312 -0.67 22.58 -18.51
CA VAL A 312 0.07 23.68 -17.84
C VAL A 312 0.53 23.26 -16.44
N ALA A 313 -0.25 22.49 -15.70
CA ALA A 313 0.11 22.00 -14.38
C ALA A 313 1.18 20.90 -14.45
N VAL A 314 1.06 19.97 -15.40
CA VAL A 314 1.99 18.86 -15.62
C VAL A 314 3.37 19.34 -16.04
N GLU A 315 3.44 20.35 -16.90
CA GLU A 315 4.73 20.96 -17.36
C GLU A 315 5.52 21.65 -16.25
N LYS A 316 4.88 21.93 -15.09
CA LYS A 316 5.59 22.46 -13.91
C LYS A 316 6.26 21.39 -13.06
N LEU A 317 5.98 20.11 -13.32
CA LEU A 317 6.60 19.01 -12.59
C LEU A 317 8.08 18.92 -12.95
N LYS A 318 8.95 19.00 -11.93
CA LYS A 318 10.39 18.91 -12.10
C LYS A 318 10.84 17.47 -11.93
N VAL A 319 11.23 16.85 -13.06
CA VAL A 319 11.80 15.48 -13.06
C VAL A 319 13.27 15.53 -12.66
N GLY A 320 13.69 14.64 -11.77
CA GLY A 320 15.10 14.60 -11.33
C GLY A 320 15.35 13.55 -10.25
N ASN A 321 16.59 13.51 -9.77
CA ASN A 321 16.96 12.69 -8.62
C ASN A 321 16.22 13.21 -7.39
N GLY A 322 15.50 12.34 -6.69
CA GLY A 322 14.65 12.71 -5.55
C GLY A 322 15.37 13.39 -4.39
N LEU A 323 16.68 13.30 -4.32
CA LEU A 323 17.52 14.00 -3.33
C LEU A 323 17.80 15.46 -3.70
N GLU A 324 17.55 15.87 -4.93
CA GLU A 324 17.77 17.25 -5.38
C GLU A 324 16.64 18.18 -4.96
N ALA A 325 16.98 19.40 -4.61
CA ALA A 325 16.02 20.40 -4.19
C ALA A 325 14.99 20.75 -5.29
N GLY A 326 13.72 20.77 -4.94
CA GLY A 326 12.63 21.16 -5.81
C GLY A 326 12.22 20.10 -6.83
N VAL A 327 12.81 18.89 -6.82
CA VAL A 327 12.32 17.75 -7.61
C VAL A 327 10.96 17.31 -7.08
N THR A 328 10.01 17.13 -8.01
CA THR A 328 8.62 16.71 -7.71
C THR A 328 8.23 15.39 -8.37
N GLN A 329 9.06 14.87 -9.29
CA GLN A 329 8.88 13.54 -9.87
C GLN A 329 10.24 12.82 -9.96
N GLY A 330 10.34 11.67 -9.31
CA GLY A 330 11.49 10.77 -9.38
C GLY A 330 11.45 9.83 -10.60
N PRO A 331 12.40 8.86 -10.66
CA PRO A 331 12.41 7.80 -11.68
C PRO A 331 11.30 6.78 -11.46
N LEU A 332 11.05 5.94 -12.47
CA LEU A 332 10.35 4.67 -12.29
C LEU A 332 11.30 3.66 -11.63
N ILE A 333 10.72 2.63 -11.00
CA ILE A 333 11.50 1.69 -10.18
C ILE A 333 12.53 0.89 -10.98
N ASP A 334 12.19 0.51 -12.22
CA ASP A 334 13.03 -0.34 -13.06
C ASP A 334 12.76 -0.17 -14.57
N ALA A 335 13.51 -0.89 -15.38
CA ALA A 335 13.38 -0.88 -16.83
C ALA A 335 12.07 -1.52 -17.33
N ALA A 336 11.47 -2.44 -16.57
CA ALA A 336 10.20 -3.05 -16.94
C ALA A 336 9.06 -2.03 -16.82
N ALA A 337 9.10 -1.17 -15.79
CA ALA A 337 8.15 -0.08 -15.64
C ALA A 337 8.24 0.94 -16.79
N ILE A 338 9.46 1.30 -17.22
CA ILE A 338 9.67 2.15 -18.42
C ILE A 338 9.03 1.52 -19.65
N LYS A 339 9.36 0.26 -19.92
CA LYS A 339 8.87 -0.47 -21.09
C LYS A 339 7.33 -0.48 -21.11
N LYS A 340 6.68 -0.74 -19.97
CA LYS A 340 5.22 -0.73 -19.89
C LYS A 340 4.62 0.63 -20.23
N VAL A 341 5.20 1.72 -19.72
CA VAL A 341 4.72 3.07 -20.05
C VAL A 341 4.91 3.37 -21.54
N GLU A 342 6.05 3.00 -22.13
CA GLU A 342 6.31 3.15 -23.58
C GLU A 342 5.29 2.36 -24.43
N GLU A 343 4.98 1.12 -24.05
CA GLU A 343 3.97 0.29 -24.72
C GLU A 343 2.59 0.93 -24.67
N HIS A 344 2.19 1.48 -23.52
CA HIS A 344 0.91 2.17 -23.37
C HIS A 344 0.82 3.46 -24.20
N VAL A 345 1.90 4.24 -24.26
CA VAL A 345 1.97 5.44 -25.12
C VAL A 345 1.89 5.05 -26.59
N ALA A 346 2.65 4.05 -27.02
CA ALA A 346 2.66 3.60 -28.41
C ALA A 346 1.30 3.05 -28.86
N ASP A 347 0.63 2.23 -28.03
CA ASP A 347 -0.70 1.72 -28.29
C ASP A 347 -1.73 2.86 -28.41
N ALA A 348 -1.69 3.82 -27.51
CA ALA A 348 -2.62 4.96 -27.54
C ALA A 348 -2.45 5.80 -28.82
N LEU A 349 -1.21 6.08 -29.22
CA LEU A 349 -0.93 6.80 -30.47
C LEU A 349 -1.38 6.02 -31.72
N ALA A 350 -1.11 4.71 -31.74
CA ALA A 350 -1.53 3.85 -32.87
C ALA A 350 -3.06 3.79 -33.03
N LYS A 351 -3.82 4.04 -31.97
CA LYS A 351 -5.29 4.04 -31.92
C LYS A 351 -5.90 5.44 -31.98
N GLY A 352 -5.13 6.47 -32.35
CA GLY A 352 -5.63 7.83 -32.59
C GLY A 352 -5.55 8.78 -31.37
N GLY A 353 -4.99 8.36 -30.26
CA GLY A 353 -4.68 9.26 -29.14
C GLY A 353 -3.63 10.30 -29.54
N ARG A 354 -3.65 11.45 -28.88
CA ARG A 354 -2.70 12.55 -29.11
C ARG A 354 -1.94 12.91 -27.85
N VAL A 355 -0.61 12.87 -27.90
CA VAL A 355 0.23 13.39 -26.81
C VAL A 355 0.09 14.92 -26.77
N LEU A 356 -0.34 15.45 -25.63
CA LEU A 356 -0.42 16.88 -25.37
C LEU A 356 0.88 17.42 -24.72
N THR A 357 1.53 16.61 -23.88
CA THR A 357 2.85 16.89 -23.29
C THR A 357 3.51 15.58 -22.86
N GLY A 358 4.85 15.53 -22.82
CA GLY A 358 5.64 14.36 -22.45
C GLY A 358 5.67 13.27 -23.54
N GLY A 359 5.38 12.03 -23.17
CA GLY A 359 5.24 10.87 -24.06
C GLY A 359 6.52 10.12 -24.38
N LYS A 360 7.64 10.42 -23.72
CA LYS A 360 8.96 9.81 -23.98
C LYS A 360 9.81 9.71 -22.72
N ARG A 361 10.91 8.98 -22.85
CA ARG A 361 11.96 8.97 -21.82
C ARG A 361 12.53 10.36 -21.61
N HIS A 362 12.77 10.70 -20.35
CA HIS A 362 13.38 11.97 -19.99
C HIS A 362 14.88 12.00 -20.36
N ALA A 363 15.42 13.19 -20.65
CA ALA A 363 16.81 13.38 -21.07
C ALA A 363 17.85 12.97 -20.00
N LEU A 364 17.47 12.84 -18.74
CA LEU A 364 18.32 12.31 -17.67
C LEU A 364 18.69 10.82 -17.86
N GLY A 365 18.04 10.11 -18.78
CA GLY A 365 18.30 8.68 -19.00
C GLY A 365 17.78 7.79 -17.88
N GLN A 366 18.47 6.68 -17.61
CA GLN A 366 18.07 5.68 -16.59
C GLN A 366 16.59 5.30 -16.71
N THR A 367 15.86 5.36 -15.62
CA THR A 367 14.43 5.03 -15.56
C THR A 367 13.54 6.28 -15.43
N PHE A 368 14.01 7.45 -15.85
CA PHE A 368 13.22 8.67 -15.87
C PHE A 368 12.32 8.75 -17.11
N PHE A 369 11.04 9.05 -16.89
CA PHE A 369 10.03 9.24 -17.94
C PHE A 369 9.35 10.60 -17.78
N GLU A 370 9.07 11.28 -18.89
CA GLU A 370 8.39 12.57 -18.86
C GLU A 370 6.96 12.44 -18.33
N PRO A 371 6.50 13.32 -17.44
CA PRO A 371 5.08 13.37 -17.06
C PRO A 371 4.25 13.65 -18.31
N THR A 372 3.26 12.80 -18.55
CA THR A 372 2.60 12.67 -19.87
C THR A 372 1.10 12.86 -19.76
N VAL A 373 0.52 13.59 -20.71
CA VAL A 373 -0.93 13.71 -20.93
C VAL A 373 -1.25 13.29 -22.36
N ILE A 374 -2.20 12.36 -22.52
CA ILE A 374 -2.74 11.91 -23.82
C ILE A 374 -4.21 12.29 -23.90
N ALA A 375 -4.59 13.01 -24.96
CA ALA A 375 -5.98 13.32 -25.29
C ALA A 375 -6.58 12.27 -26.23
N ASP A 376 -7.91 12.30 -26.32
CA ASP A 376 -8.73 11.50 -27.23
C ASP A 376 -8.53 9.98 -27.01
N ALA A 377 -8.36 9.58 -25.75
CA ALA A 377 -8.27 8.18 -25.38
C ALA A 377 -9.61 7.46 -25.56
N THR A 378 -9.53 6.18 -25.99
CA THR A 378 -10.69 5.35 -26.30
C THR A 378 -10.69 4.04 -25.49
N PRO A 379 -11.84 3.35 -25.31
CA PRO A 379 -11.93 2.15 -24.46
C PRO A 379 -11.14 0.93 -24.97
N ASP A 380 -10.70 0.92 -26.23
CA ASP A 380 -9.93 -0.17 -26.82
C ASP A 380 -8.41 -0.03 -26.61
N MET A 381 -7.95 1.12 -26.11
CA MET A 381 -6.54 1.37 -25.77
C MET A 381 -6.13 0.62 -24.50
N LEU A 382 -4.84 0.25 -24.41
CA LEU A 382 -4.27 -0.39 -23.21
C LEU A 382 -4.46 0.47 -21.95
N VAL A 383 -4.29 1.77 -22.06
CA VAL A 383 -4.49 2.75 -20.97
C VAL A 383 -5.91 2.76 -20.39
N ALA A 384 -6.91 2.23 -21.10
CA ALA A 384 -8.28 2.08 -20.59
C ALA A 384 -8.46 0.78 -19.79
N ARG A 385 -7.69 -0.26 -20.07
CA ARG A 385 -7.91 -1.63 -19.59
C ARG A 385 -6.91 -2.05 -18.53
N GLU A 386 -5.66 -1.60 -18.65
CA GLU A 386 -4.56 -2.00 -17.77
C GLU A 386 -4.14 -0.87 -16.83
N GLU A 387 -3.70 -1.23 -15.64
CA GLU A 387 -3.03 -0.32 -14.73
C GLU A 387 -1.66 0.06 -15.31
N THR A 388 -1.46 1.35 -15.64
CA THR A 388 -0.19 1.83 -16.23
C THR A 388 0.95 1.82 -15.21
N PHE A 389 0.68 2.20 -13.98
CA PHE A 389 1.65 2.34 -12.87
C PHE A 389 2.84 3.24 -13.22
N GLY A 390 2.53 4.37 -13.88
CA GLY A 390 3.50 5.34 -14.37
C GLY A 390 2.87 6.73 -14.59
N PRO A 391 3.69 7.75 -14.98
CA PRO A 391 3.27 9.15 -15.05
C PRO A 391 2.51 9.49 -16.34
N LEU A 392 1.48 8.72 -16.68
CA LEU A 392 0.70 8.81 -17.90
C LEU A 392 -0.77 9.04 -17.58
N ALA A 393 -1.32 10.19 -17.99
CA ALA A 393 -2.72 10.60 -17.80
C ALA A 393 -3.48 10.58 -19.13
N PRO A 394 -4.24 9.52 -19.46
CA PRO A 394 -5.13 9.50 -20.62
C PRO A 394 -6.46 10.18 -20.30
N LEU A 395 -6.91 11.05 -21.19
CA LEU A 395 -8.17 11.78 -21.10
C LEU A 395 -9.22 11.16 -22.01
N PHE A 396 -10.37 10.81 -21.44
CA PHE A 396 -11.53 10.23 -22.13
C PHE A 396 -12.70 11.22 -22.07
N ARG A 397 -13.51 11.28 -23.13
CA ARG A 397 -14.74 12.09 -23.14
C ARG A 397 -15.94 11.27 -22.67
N PHE A 398 -16.90 11.94 -22.02
CA PHE A 398 -18.23 11.41 -21.75
C PHE A 398 -19.29 12.54 -21.83
N LYS A 399 -20.57 12.18 -21.91
CA LYS A 399 -21.67 13.14 -22.08
C LYS A 399 -22.63 13.18 -20.89
N THR A 400 -22.97 12.04 -20.31
CA THR A 400 -24.00 11.93 -19.26
C THR A 400 -23.48 11.25 -18.00
N ASP A 401 -24.14 11.51 -16.85
CA ASP A 401 -23.83 10.87 -15.57
C ASP A 401 -23.84 9.34 -15.68
N ALA A 402 -24.83 8.79 -16.39
CA ALA A 402 -24.97 7.34 -16.59
C ALA A 402 -23.81 6.75 -17.39
N GLU A 403 -23.36 7.46 -18.43
CA GLU A 403 -22.20 7.06 -19.24
C GLU A 403 -20.93 7.07 -18.38
N ALA A 404 -20.72 8.13 -17.59
CA ALA A 404 -19.56 8.24 -16.70
C ALA A 404 -19.48 7.08 -15.71
N VAL A 405 -20.59 6.71 -15.08
CA VAL A 405 -20.66 5.59 -14.13
C VAL A 405 -20.43 4.25 -14.86
N ALA A 406 -21.03 4.06 -16.04
CA ALA A 406 -20.83 2.85 -16.81
C ALA A 406 -19.37 2.68 -17.24
N MET A 407 -18.72 3.75 -17.72
CA MET A 407 -17.30 3.75 -18.09
C MET A 407 -16.40 3.52 -16.87
N ALA A 408 -16.70 4.13 -15.74
CA ALA A 408 -15.97 3.94 -14.48
C ALA A 408 -15.97 2.47 -14.04
N ASN A 409 -17.14 1.81 -14.11
CA ASN A 409 -17.33 0.42 -13.67
C ASN A 409 -16.86 -0.64 -14.68
N ASN A 410 -16.59 -0.24 -15.95
CA ASN A 410 -16.13 -1.15 -16.98
C ASN A 410 -14.66 -1.54 -16.81
N THR A 411 -14.39 -2.23 -15.73
CA THR A 411 -13.07 -2.76 -15.34
C THR A 411 -13.23 -3.92 -14.36
N GLU A 412 -12.26 -4.81 -14.32
CA GLU A 412 -12.18 -5.87 -13.31
C GLU A 412 -11.74 -5.36 -11.93
N PHE A 413 -11.19 -4.14 -11.87
CA PHE A 413 -10.70 -3.51 -10.66
C PHE A 413 -11.79 -2.69 -9.95
N GLY A 414 -11.57 -2.43 -8.65
CA GLY A 414 -12.47 -1.62 -7.83
C GLY A 414 -11.78 -1.14 -6.54
N LEU A 415 -10.55 -0.55 -6.64
CA LEU A 415 -9.83 -0.07 -5.48
C LEU A 415 -10.26 1.35 -5.11
N ALA A 416 -9.90 2.32 -5.94
CA ALA A 416 -10.18 3.74 -5.74
C ALA A 416 -10.91 4.33 -6.94
N SER A 417 -11.66 5.40 -6.69
CA SER A 417 -12.30 6.25 -7.69
C SER A 417 -12.32 7.69 -7.20
N TYR A 418 -12.35 8.62 -8.14
CA TYR A 418 -12.41 10.05 -7.83
C TYR A 418 -13.43 10.73 -8.72
N PHE A 419 -14.14 11.73 -8.20
CA PHE A 419 -14.93 12.60 -9.06
C PHE A 419 -15.11 14.01 -8.49
N TYR A 420 -15.37 14.96 -9.40
CA TYR A 420 -15.56 16.38 -9.10
C TYR A 420 -16.91 16.85 -9.59
N SER A 421 -17.76 17.33 -8.72
CA SER A 421 -19.09 17.90 -8.98
C SER A 421 -19.52 18.77 -7.82
N ARG A 422 -20.39 19.76 -8.08
CA ARG A 422 -21.01 20.60 -7.04
C ARG A 422 -22.48 20.23 -6.76
N ASP A 423 -23.11 19.45 -7.64
CA ASP A 423 -24.49 18.99 -7.46
C ASP A 423 -24.57 17.87 -6.44
N ILE A 424 -25.21 18.11 -5.30
CA ILE A 424 -25.33 17.14 -4.21
C ILE A 424 -26.10 15.87 -4.62
N GLY A 425 -27.09 15.98 -5.50
CA GLY A 425 -27.83 14.85 -6.00
C GLY A 425 -26.97 13.94 -6.91
N ARG A 426 -26.17 14.56 -7.80
CA ARG A 426 -25.17 13.86 -8.61
C ARG A 426 -24.15 13.17 -7.73
N ILE A 427 -23.63 13.88 -6.70
CA ILE A 427 -22.63 13.34 -5.77
C ILE A 427 -23.10 12.01 -5.18
N TRP A 428 -24.35 11.95 -4.68
CA TRP A 428 -24.90 10.72 -4.11
C TRP A 428 -25.11 9.64 -5.17
N ARG A 429 -25.77 9.95 -6.29
CA ARG A 429 -26.03 8.96 -7.36
C ARG A 429 -24.73 8.35 -7.90
N VAL A 430 -23.72 9.19 -8.15
CA VAL A 430 -22.42 8.73 -8.67
C VAL A 430 -21.65 7.98 -7.61
N GLY A 431 -21.60 8.49 -6.37
CA GLY A 431 -20.88 7.86 -5.27
C GLY A 431 -21.41 6.44 -4.94
N GLU A 432 -22.74 6.25 -4.96
CA GLU A 432 -23.36 4.94 -4.76
C GLU A 432 -23.26 4.04 -6.01
N GLY A 433 -23.23 4.64 -7.20
CA GLY A 433 -23.19 3.90 -8.48
C GLY A 433 -21.81 3.36 -8.85
N ILE A 434 -20.72 3.89 -8.29
CA ILE A 434 -19.35 3.46 -8.59
C ILE A 434 -18.97 2.22 -7.78
N GLU A 435 -18.48 1.18 -8.46
CA GLU A 435 -18.06 -0.11 -7.88
C GLU A 435 -16.60 -0.07 -7.41
N SER A 436 -16.30 0.78 -6.43
CA SER A 436 -14.97 0.88 -5.80
C SER A 436 -15.08 0.81 -4.29
N GLY A 437 -14.02 0.31 -3.64
CA GLY A 437 -13.94 0.26 -2.18
C GLY A 437 -13.76 1.65 -1.55
N MET A 438 -13.24 2.62 -2.32
CA MET A 438 -12.96 3.98 -1.87
C MET A 438 -13.35 4.99 -2.96
N VAL A 439 -14.03 6.06 -2.57
CA VAL A 439 -14.43 7.13 -3.52
C VAL A 439 -14.02 8.49 -2.95
N GLY A 440 -13.16 9.21 -3.67
CA GLY A 440 -12.79 10.59 -3.39
C GLY A 440 -13.76 11.55 -4.09
N ILE A 441 -14.40 12.43 -3.34
CA ILE A 441 -15.35 13.43 -3.84
C ILE A 441 -14.72 14.80 -3.66
N ASN A 442 -14.49 15.50 -4.76
CA ASN A 442 -13.83 16.81 -4.79
C ASN A 442 -12.44 16.81 -4.09
N THR A 443 -11.74 15.69 -4.17
CA THR A 443 -10.38 15.53 -3.63
C THR A 443 -9.59 14.52 -4.45
N GLY A 444 -8.29 14.72 -4.59
CA GLY A 444 -7.34 13.78 -5.22
C GLY A 444 -6.58 12.90 -4.22
N ILE A 445 -6.80 13.07 -2.90
CA ILE A 445 -6.17 12.28 -1.84
C ILE A 445 -7.24 11.67 -0.95
N ILE A 446 -7.20 10.34 -0.79
CA ILE A 446 -8.17 9.59 0.00
C ILE A 446 -7.53 8.69 1.07
N SER A 447 -6.21 8.53 1.01
CA SER A 447 -5.51 7.62 1.91
C SER A 447 -5.23 8.29 3.25
N ASN A 448 -5.76 7.71 4.34
CA ASN A 448 -5.51 8.10 5.72
C ASN A 448 -5.70 6.88 6.64
N GLU A 449 -5.28 7.00 7.91
CA GLU A 449 -5.33 5.90 8.89
C GLU A 449 -6.72 5.65 9.45
N VAL A 450 -7.59 6.66 9.45
CA VAL A 450 -8.93 6.57 10.10
C VAL A 450 -9.98 5.93 9.21
N ALA A 451 -9.78 5.94 7.88
CA ALA A 451 -10.70 5.38 6.90
C ALA A 451 -10.33 3.95 6.50
N PRO A 452 -11.32 3.09 6.17
CA PRO A 452 -11.06 1.72 5.73
C PRO A 452 -10.53 1.73 4.29
N PHE A 453 -9.24 1.44 4.12
CA PHE A 453 -8.59 1.31 2.83
C PHE A 453 -8.77 -0.11 2.29
N GLY A 454 -9.16 -0.26 1.04
CA GLY A 454 -9.27 -1.56 0.37
C GLY A 454 -10.24 -1.56 -0.79
N GLY A 455 -10.11 -2.56 -1.65
CA GLY A 455 -10.86 -2.71 -2.88
C GLY A 455 -12.00 -3.70 -2.81
N VAL A 456 -12.74 -3.73 -3.91
CA VAL A 456 -13.71 -4.76 -4.28
C VAL A 456 -13.30 -5.39 -5.62
N LYS A 457 -14.03 -6.36 -6.12
CA LYS A 457 -13.69 -7.09 -7.36
C LYS A 457 -12.26 -7.67 -7.29
N GLN A 458 -11.48 -7.58 -8.37
CA GLN A 458 -10.11 -8.09 -8.41
C GLN A 458 -9.06 -7.17 -7.76
N SER A 459 -9.49 -6.08 -7.14
CA SER A 459 -8.61 -5.23 -6.32
C SER A 459 -8.37 -5.75 -4.90
N GLY A 460 -9.10 -6.79 -4.48
CA GLY A 460 -8.70 -7.52 -3.28
C GLY A 460 -9.80 -7.81 -2.26
N LEU A 461 -9.34 -8.18 -1.06
CA LEU A 461 -10.16 -8.64 0.07
C LEU A 461 -9.68 -8.04 1.38
N GLY A 462 -10.60 -7.70 2.28
CA GLY A 462 -10.29 -7.11 3.57
C GLY A 462 -10.15 -5.60 3.52
N ARG A 463 -9.80 -5.02 4.67
CA ARG A 463 -9.55 -3.57 4.78
C ARG A 463 -8.33 -3.31 5.65
N GLU A 464 -7.59 -2.26 5.33
CA GLU A 464 -6.47 -1.74 6.11
C GLU A 464 -6.83 -0.36 6.68
N GLY A 465 -6.19 0.02 7.79
CA GLY A 465 -6.58 1.25 8.50
C GLY A 465 -7.93 1.12 9.20
N SER A 466 -8.38 2.21 9.84
CA SER A 466 -9.65 2.24 10.57
C SER A 466 -9.74 1.14 11.66
N LYS A 467 -10.83 1.11 12.39
CA LYS A 467 -11.18 -0.02 13.26
C LYS A 467 -11.34 -1.35 12.49
N TYR A 468 -11.74 -1.28 11.22
CA TYR A 468 -11.92 -2.46 10.37
C TYR A 468 -10.60 -3.21 10.10
N GLY A 469 -9.48 -2.49 10.00
CA GLY A 469 -8.16 -3.12 9.85
C GLY A 469 -7.75 -3.97 11.06
N MET A 470 -8.23 -3.63 12.27
CA MET A 470 -8.02 -4.43 13.46
C MET A 470 -8.75 -5.78 13.41
N ASP A 471 -9.98 -5.80 12.89
CA ASP A 471 -10.81 -7.02 12.80
C ASP A 471 -10.17 -8.07 11.87
N GLU A 472 -9.29 -7.65 10.97
CA GLU A 472 -8.53 -8.55 10.10
C GLU A 472 -7.55 -9.45 10.87
N TYR A 473 -7.13 -9.06 12.07
CA TYR A 473 -6.16 -9.79 12.93
C TYR A 473 -6.82 -10.45 14.14
N LEU A 474 -8.15 -10.45 14.19
CA LEU A 474 -8.93 -10.98 15.29
C LEU A 474 -9.82 -12.13 14.83
N VAL A 475 -10.12 -13.02 15.78
CA VAL A 475 -11.16 -14.05 15.65
C VAL A 475 -12.21 -13.86 16.73
N ILE A 476 -13.46 -14.11 16.37
CA ILE A 476 -14.61 -14.01 17.27
C ILE A 476 -14.80 -15.37 17.95
N LYS A 477 -14.94 -15.36 19.28
CA LYS A 477 -15.27 -16.55 20.07
C LYS A 477 -16.56 -16.32 20.89
N TYR A 478 -17.50 -17.18 20.69
CA TYR A 478 -18.75 -17.24 21.44
C TYR A 478 -18.58 -18.12 22.70
N LEU A 479 -18.99 -17.60 23.84
CA LEU A 479 -19.02 -18.28 25.13
C LEU A 479 -20.48 -18.34 25.63
N CYS A 480 -20.99 -19.54 25.91
CA CYS A 480 -22.29 -19.77 26.50
C CYS A 480 -22.10 -20.35 27.88
N MET A 481 -22.53 -19.62 28.91
CA MET A 481 -22.48 -20.05 30.31
C MET A 481 -23.90 -20.51 30.70
N GLY A 482 -24.04 -21.78 31.06
CA GLY A 482 -25.28 -22.37 31.51
C GLY A 482 -25.31 -22.65 33.02
N GLY A 483 -26.48 -23.03 33.55
CA GLY A 483 -26.65 -23.42 34.96
C GLY A 483 -26.57 -22.24 35.93
N LEU A 484 -26.95 -21.03 35.49
CA LEU A 484 -26.85 -19.80 36.28
C LEU A 484 -28.14 -19.52 37.11
N ASP A 485 -29.07 -20.42 37.08
CA ASP A 485 -30.36 -20.39 37.83
C ASP A 485 -30.41 -21.37 39.00
N LYS A 486 -29.25 -22.03 39.29
CA LYS A 486 -29.12 -23.04 40.37
C LYS A 486 -28.30 -22.51 41.54
#